data_f102b5656a741483507bb33fd174704f
#
_entry.id   f102b5656a741483507bb33fd174704f
#
_cell.length_a   1.000
_cell.length_b   1.000
_cell.length_c   1.000
_cell.angle_alpha   90.00
_cell.angle_beta   90.00
_cell.angle_gamma   90.00
#
_symmetry.space_group_name_H-M   'P 1'
#
loop_
_entity.id
_entity.type
_entity.pdbx_description
1 polymer ?
#
loop_
_entity_poly.entity_id
_entity_poly.type
_entity_poly.pdbx_seq_one_letter_code
_entity_poly.pdbx_strand_id
1 'polypeptide(L)'
;LISAITLIITGGIIVFLAIALYNHARLEVRFDTLINYLKQIDNSVANLDSDVEIIICIFALYIAKCQLPIPMGFLCVISGMVFPLSEAIAINIIFTEFFFIVKYLEGKFIGGGWTGMILGIKKLKFIKEWIQFKGNGNPYVLFFSRLFPAIPLGMVSKYYGSMRYDFVYYSLLSLLGFMPRLFIYTKIGSAIYNPFSVQFLVLLIIIVAFTGMSIILFNIFYGIKSKQMNQTLLIYSEKEKYKIVL
;
A
#
# COMPACT_ATOMS: atom_id res chain seq x y z
N LEU A 1 18.98 9.61 -8.69
CA LEU A 1 18.43 10.87 -8.21
C LEU A 1 17.17 10.64 -7.35
N ILE A 2 16.15 9.94 -7.87
CA ILE A 2 14.88 9.68 -7.15
C ILE A 2 15.13 8.97 -5.81
N SER A 3 15.96 7.92 -5.78
CA SER A 3 16.28 7.18 -4.56
C SER A 3 17.00 8.05 -3.52
N ALA A 4 17.89 8.94 -3.96
CA ALA A 4 18.57 9.87 -3.07
C ALA A 4 17.60 10.90 -2.46
N ILE A 5 16.72 11.46 -3.28
CA ILE A 5 15.67 12.38 -2.81
C ILE A 5 14.73 11.69 -1.82
N THR A 6 14.30 10.46 -2.15
CA THR A 6 13.43 9.67 -1.24
C THR A 6 14.13 9.41 0.09
N LEU A 7 15.42 9.06 0.07
CA LEU A 7 16.21 8.80 1.27
C LEU A 7 16.34 10.07 2.13
N ILE A 8 16.58 11.23 1.50
CA ILE A 8 16.67 12.52 2.21
C ILE A 8 15.31 12.88 2.84
N ILE A 9 14.23 12.75 2.08
CA ILE A 9 12.88 13.10 2.57
C ILE A 9 12.47 12.16 3.70
N THR A 10 12.59 10.85 3.51
CA THR A 10 12.19 9.87 4.55
C THR A 10 13.10 9.97 5.76
N GLY A 11 14.41 10.18 5.58
CA GLY A 11 15.35 10.41 6.66
C GLY A 11 15.00 11.67 7.45
N GLY A 12 14.71 12.77 6.75
CA GLY A 12 14.28 14.03 7.37
C GLY A 12 12.99 13.88 8.19
N ILE A 13 11.99 13.18 7.64
CA ILE A 13 10.73 12.92 8.37
C ILE A 13 10.99 12.04 9.61
N ILE A 14 11.82 10.99 9.48
CA ILE A 14 12.15 10.13 10.62
C ILE A 14 12.88 10.91 11.72
N VAL A 15 13.84 11.74 11.35
CA VAL A 15 14.56 12.60 12.31
C VAL A 15 13.60 13.58 13.00
N PHE A 16 12.70 14.22 12.23
CA PHE A 16 11.67 15.10 12.79
C PHE A 16 10.77 14.35 13.78
N LEU A 17 10.28 13.16 13.42
CA LEU A 17 9.46 12.33 14.28
C LEU A 17 10.23 11.82 15.51
N ALA A 18 11.52 11.53 15.39
CA ALA A 18 12.38 11.16 16.52
C ALA A 18 12.57 12.33 17.50
N ILE A 19 12.74 13.56 16.99
CA ILE A 19 12.78 14.78 17.82
C ILE A 19 11.42 15.02 18.49
N ALA A 20 10.32 14.81 17.76
CA ALA A 20 8.99 14.91 18.32
C ALA A 20 8.77 13.86 19.42
N LEU A 21 9.25 12.63 19.21
CA LEU A 21 9.22 11.57 20.22
C LEU A 21 10.00 11.95 21.48
N TYR A 22 11.20 12.52 21.32
CA TYR A 22 12.00 13.00 22.45
C TYR A 22 11.32 14.11 23.24
N ASN A 23 10.58 14.99 22.54
CA ASN A 23 9.90 16.14 23.13
C ASN A 23 8.39 15.92 23.33
N HIS A 24 7.88 14.68 23.29
CA HIS A 24 6.44 14.38 23.27
C HIS A 24 5.67 15.05 24.42
N ALA A 25 6.16 15.03 25.65
CA ALA A 25 5.53 15.64 26.79
C ALA A 25 5.35 17.17 26.64
N ARG A 26 6.32 17.86 26.00
CA ARG A 26 6.23 19.30 25.72
C ARG A 26 5.23 19.58 24.59
N LEU A 27 5.13 18.68 23.61
CA LEU A 27 4.19 18.80 22.50
C LEU A 27 2.76 18.58 22.98
N GLU A 28 2.51 17.62 23.86
CA GLU A 28 1.19 17.42 24.49
C GLU A 28 0.69 18.70 25.15
N VAL A 29 1.48 19.28 26.03
CA VAL A 29 1.11 20.56 26.72
C VAL A 29 0.87 21.70 25.74
N ARG A 30 1.63 21.78 24.65
CA ARG A 30 1.53 22.87 23.68
C ARG A 30 0.30 22.75 22.75
N PHE A 31 -0.21 21.55 22.56
CA PHE A 31 -1.32 21.27 21.66
C PHE A 31 -2.58 20.76 22.37
N ASP A 32 -2.76 21.12 23.64
CA ASP A 32 -3.93 20.73 24.46
C ASP A 32 -5.26 21.00 23.77
N THR A 33 -5.37 22.11 23.06
CA THR A 33 -6.59 22.47 22.32
C THR A 33 -6.91 21.44 21.25
N LEU A 34 -5.91 21.01 20.47
CA LEU A 34 -6.07 20.01 19.42
C LEU A 34 -6.41 18.64 20.02
N ILE A 35 -5.73 18.26 21.10
CA ILE A 35 -6.00 17.01 21.83
C ILE A 35 -7.44 17.01 22.37
N ASN A 36 -7.90 18.12 22.91
CA ASN A 36 -9.27 18.25 23.41
C ASN A 36 -10.31 18.14 22.30
N TYR A 37 -10.07 18.73 21.12
CA TYR A 37 -10.93 18.52 19.94
C TYR A 37 -10.99 17.06 19.52
N LEU A 38 -9.85 16.36 19.47
CA LEU A 38 -9.80 14.94 19.12
C LEU A 38 -10.57 14.09 20.14
N LYS A 39 -10.42 14.36 21.44
CA LYS A 39 -11.20 13.70 22.51
C LYS A 39 -12.70 14.01 22.40
N GLN A 40 -13.07 15.20 21.98
CA GLN A 40 -14.49 15.55 21.76
C GLN A 40 -15.07 14.76 20.59
N ILE A 41 -14.30 14.54 19.51
CA ILE A 41 -14.70 13.69 18.39
C ILE A 41 -14.85 12.24 18.86
N ASP A 42 -13.90 11.72 19.65
CA ASP A 42 -13.97 10.38 20.23
C ASP A 42 -15.26 10.17 21.03
N ASN A 43 -15.57 11.10 21.94
CA ASN A 43 -16.81 11.06 22.72
C ASN A 43 -18.07 11.15 21.84
N SER A 44 -18.02 11.90 20.74
CA SER A 44 -19.14 12.00 19.81
C SER A 44 -19.36 10.70 19.03
N VAL A 45 -18.28 10.01 18.66
CA VAL A 45 -18.34 8.69 18.00
C VAL A 45 -18.82 7.62 18.98
N ALA A 46 -18.36 7.65 20.24
CA ALA A 46 -18.79 6.72 21.28
C ALA A 46 -20.29 6.83 21.63
N ASN A 47 -20.93 7.95 21.30
CA ASN A 47 -22.37 8.20 21.49
C ASN A 47 -23.23 7.84 20.28
N LEU A 48 -22.66 7.24 19.20
CA LEU A 48 -23.44 6.72 18.09
C LEU A 48 -24.14 5.42 18.51
N ASP A 49 -25.47 5.42 18.43
CA ASP A 49 -26.34 4.39 19.00
C ASP A 49 -26.25 3.00 18.33
N SER A 50 -25.49 2.83 17.25
CA SER A 50 -25.45 1.56 16.52
C SER A 50 -24.10 1.29 15.84
N ASP A 51 -23.33 0.34 16.38
CA ASP A 51 -22.11 -0.18 15.76
C ASP A 51 -22.35 -0.69 14.33
N VAL A 52 -23.55 -1.19 14.06
CA VAL A 52 -23.94 -1.72 12.75
C VAL A 52 -23.98 -0.61 11.69
N GLU A 53 -24.51 0.56 12.01
CA GLU A 53 -24.58 1.71 11.08
C GLU A 53 -23.17 2.18 10.71
N ILE A 54 -22.27 2.21 11.69
CA ILE A 54 -20.88 2.59 11.48
C ILE A 54 -20.17 1.57 10.58
N ILE A 55 -20.38 0.28 10.81
CA ILE A 55 -19.82 -0.80 9.97
C ILE A 55 -20.33 -0.65 8.53
N ILE A 56 -21.61 -0.35 8.33
CA ILE A 56 -22.21 -0.13 7.00
C ILE A 56 -21.56 1.09 6.32
N CYS A 57 -21.35 2.19 7.04
CA CYS A 57 -20.68 3.38 6.52
C CYS A 57 -19.24 3.08 6.10
N ILE A 58 -18.48 2.35 6.91
CA ILE A 58 -17.11 1.94 6.59
C ILE A 58 -17.12 1.02 5.37
N PHE A 59 -18.04 0.06 5.29
CA PHE A 59 -18.18 -0.82 4.14
C PHE A 59 -18.50 -0.02 2.86
N ALA A 60 -19.38 0.98 2.93
CA ALA A 60 -19.67 1.87 1.81
C ALA A 60 -18.41 2.62 1.33
N LEU A 61 -17.53 3.04 2.25
CA LEU A 61 -16.24 3.63 1.90
C LEU A 61 -15.31 2.63 1.18
N TYR A 62 -15.31 1.36 1.57
CA TYR A 62 -14.55 0.31 0.86
C TYR A 62 -15.14 0.02 -0.52
N ILE A 63 -16.46 0.08 -0.68
CA ILE A 63 -17.12 0.00 -2.02
C ILE A 63 -16.69 1.21 -2.86
N ALA A 64 -16.79 2.43 -2.32
CA ALA A 64 -16.35 3.65 -3.01
C ALA A 64 -14.88 3.57 -3.44
N LYS A 65 -13.99 3.03 -2.57
CA LYS A 65 -12.60 2.79 -2.90
C LYS A 65 -12.42 1.87 -4.11
N CYS A 66 -13.33 0.98 -4.40
CA CYS A 66 -13.22 0.16 -5.60
C CYS A 66 -13.19 1.00 -6.89
N GLN A 67 -13.78 2.18 -6.90
CA GLN A 67 -13.78 3.08 -8.05
C GLN A 67 -12.91 4.33 -7.85
N LEU A 68 -12.84 4.83 -6.62
CA LEU A 68 -12.09 6.03 -6.28
C LEU A 68 -10.65 5.70 -5.81
N PRO A 69 -9.67 6.57 -6.06
CA PRO A 69 -8.28 6.37 -5.63
C PRO A 69 -8.07 6.67 -4.14
N ILE A 70 -8.93 6.17 -3.26
CA ILE A 70 -8.80 6.35 -1.81
C ILE A 70 -7.64 5.48 -1.30
N PRO A 71 -6.69 6.01 -0.49
CA PRO A 71 -5.63 5.21 0.11
C PRO A 71 -6.18 4.15 1.08
N MET A 72 -5.71 2.88 0.96
CA MET A 72 -6.17 1.79 1.82
C MET A 72 -5.86 2.05 3.30
N GLY A 73 -4.69 2.62 3.57
CA GLY A 73 -4.29 2.96 4.93
C GLY A 73 -5.27 3.91 5.62
N PHE A 74 -5.86 4.84 4.87
CA PHE A 74 -6.85 5.78 5.40
C PHE A 74 -8.10 5.05 5.93
N LEU A 75 -8.60 4.06 5.21
CA LEU A 75 -9.75 3.26 5.64
C LEU A 75 -9.45 2.42 6.89
N CYS A 76 -8.24 1.83 6.93
CA CYS A 76 -7.78 1.09 8.10
C CYS A 76 -7.63 1.98 9.35
N VAL A 77 -7.19 3.23 9.16
CA VAL A 77 -7.10 4.23 10.24
C VAL A 77 -8.48 4.58 10.74
N ILE A 78 -9.46 4.87 9.86
CA ILE A 78 -10.84 5.18 10.26
C ILE A 78 -11.43 4.06 11.12
N SER A 79 -11.31 2.81 10.68
CA SER A 79 -11.82 1.68 11.46
C SER A 79 -11.16 1.58 12.84
N GLY A 80 -9.83 1.83 12.90
CA GLY A 80 -9.07 1.82 14.15
C GLY A 80 -9.35 3.00 15.08
N MET A 81 -9.92 4.10 14.55
CA MET A 81 -10.41 5.23 15.36
C MET A 81 -11.70 4.91 16.09
N VAL A 82 -12.59 4.16 15.43
CA VAL A 82 -13.99 4.00 15.85
C VAL A 82 -14.18 2.72 16.66
N PHE A 83 -13.48 1.65 16.33
CA PHE A 83 -13.66 0.35 16.96
C PHE A 83 -12.48 -0.02 17.85
N PRO A 84 -12.71 -0.86 18.88
CA PRO A 84 -11.63 -1.53 19.61
C PRO A 84 -10.68 -2.24 18.65
N LEU A 85 -9.39 -2.26 18.96
CA LEU A 85 -8.33 -2.73 18.04
C LEU A 85 -8.61 -4.12 17.43
N SER A 86 -9.12 -5.05 18.22
CA SER A 86 -9.45 -6.42 17.75
C SER A 86 -10.56 -6.43 16.70
N GLU A 87 -11.62 -5.68 16.94
CA GLU A 87 -12.77 -5.56 16.04
C GLU A 87 -12.38 -4.81 14.77
N ALA A 88 -11.68 -3.69 14.92
CA ALA A 88 -11.16 -2.92 13.79
C ALA A 88 -10.26 -3.75 12.87
N ILE A 89 -9.40 -4.61 13.42
CA ILE A 89 -8.57 -5.53 12.65
C ILE A 89 -9.44 -6.52 11.89
N ALA A 90 -10.44 -7.14 12.53
CA ALA A 90 -11.34 -8.09 11.90
C ALA A 90 -12.14 -7.45 10.75
N ILE A 91 -12.72 -6.27 10.98
CA ILE A 91 -13.43 -5.47 9.98
C ILE A 91 -12.51 -5.16 8.79
N ASN A 92 -11.30 -4.68 9.06
CA ASN A 92 -10.33 -4.32 8.03
C ASN A 92 -9.87 -5.55 7.22
N ILE A 93 -9.70 -6.72 7.84
CA ILE A 93 -9.38 -7.98 7.14
C ILE A 93 -10.50 -8.30 6.14
N ILE A 94 -11.76 -8.34 6.59
CA ILE A 94 -12.90 -8.72 5.77
C ILE A 94 -13.06 -7.73 4.60
N PHE A 95 -13.02 -6.43 4.87
CA PHE A 95 -13.27 -5.41 3.84
C PHE A 95 -12.09 -5.23 2.88
N THR A 96 -10.87 -5.43 3.35
CA THR A 96 -9.69 -5.45 2.49
C THR A 96 -9.73 -6.64 1.55
N GLU A 97 -10.10 -7.81 2.05
CA GLU A 97 -10.24 -9.00 1.23
C GLU A 97 -11.36 -8.81 0.19
N PHE A 98 -12.50 -8.25 0.58
CA PHE A 98 -13.56 -7.85 -0.35
C PHE A 98 -13.02 -6.96 -1.49
N PHE A 99 -12.24 -5.93 -1.15
CA PHE A 99 -11.60 -5.07 -2.16
C PHE A 99 -10.68 -5.85 -3.09
N PHE A 100 -9.86 -6.77 -2.57
CA PHE A 100 -8.97 -7.59 -3.39
C PHE A 100 -9.73 -8.50 -4.34
N ILE A 101 -10.82 -9.12 -3.86
CA ILE A 101 -11.71 -9.98 -4.66
C ILE A 101 -12.35 -9.17 -5.79
N VAL A 102 -12.96 -8.01 -5.49
CA VAL A 102 -13.60 -7.15 -6.50
C VAL A 102 -12.59 -6.77 -7.58
N LYS A 103 -11.37 -6.33 -7.20
CA LYS A 103 -10.34 -5.93 -8.15
C LYS A 103 -9.79 -7.10 -8.97
N TYR A 104 -9.71 -8.28 -8.40
CA TYR A 104 -9.36 -9.49 -9.13
C TYR A 104 -10.44 -9.84 -10.16
N LEU A 105 -11.71 -9.82 -9.78
CA LEU A 105 -12.83 -10.10 -10.67
C LEU A 105 -12.93 -9.07 -11.80
N GLU A 106 -12.75 -7.78 -11.51
CA GLU A 106 -12.65 -6.77 -12.55
C GLU A 106 -11.57 -7.12 -13.59
N GLY A 107 -10.39 -7.57 -13.17
CA GLY A 107 -9.33 -8.01 -14.07
C GLY A 107 -9.70 -9.25 -14.86
N LYS A 108 -10.35 -10.23 -14.23
CA LYS A 108 -10.75 -11.49 -14.84
C LYS A 108 -11.83 -11.30 -15.92
N PHE A 109 -12.80 -10.42 -15.69
CA PHE A 109 -13.94 -10.22 -16.59
C PHE A 109 -13.68 -9.14 -17.67
N ILE A 110 -13.02 -8.03 -17.31
CA ILE A 110 -12.74 -6.93 -18.24
C ILE A 110 -11.56 -7.27 -19.18
N GLY A 111 -10.74 -8.23 -18.79
CA GLY A 111 -9.61 -8.72 -19.59
C GLY A 111 -8.38 -7.80 -19.59
N GLY A 112 -7.32 -8.26 -20.27
CA GLY A 112 -5.99 -7.64 -20.26
C GLY A 112 -5.86 -6.30 -21.01
N GLY A 113 -6.86 -5.85 -21.76
CA GLY A 113 -6.77 -4.64 -22.58
C GLY A 113 -6.50 -3.37 -21.76
N TRP A 114 -7.28 -3.13 -20.73
CA TRP A 114 -7.10 -1.99 -19.81
C TRP A 114 -5.84 -2.11 -18.96
N THR A 115 -5.55 -3.28 -18.43
CA THR A 115 -4.33 -3.56 -17.67
C THR A 115 -3.09 -3.48 -18.56
N GLY A 116 -3.19 -3.88 -19.82
CA GLY A 116 -2.14 -3.72 -20.82
C GLY A 116 -1.83 -2.25 -21.13
N MET A 117 -2.86 -1.41 -21.21
CA MET A 117 -2.73 0.02 -21.48
C MET A 117 -2.07 0.77 -20.30
N ILE A 118 -2.48 0.47 -19.05
CA ILE A 118 -1.91 1.09 -17.85
C ILE A 118 -0.48 0.58 -17.59
N LEU A 119 -0.22 -0.71 -17.81
CA LEU A 119 1.12 -1.29 -17.70
C LEU A 119 2.03 -0.97 -18.91
N GLY A 120 1.48 -0.38 -19.96
CA GLY A 120 2.24 0.21 -21.08
C GLY A 120 3.08 1.45 -20.69
N ILE A 121 2.80 2.05 -19.51
CA ILE A 121 3.66 3.10 -18.94
C ILE A 121 5.05 2.50 -18.67
N LYS A 122 6.11 3.10 -19.23
CA LYS A 122 7.51 2.60 -19.16
C LYS A 122 7.95 2.10 -17.80
N LYS A 123 7.51 2.74 -16.68
CA LYS A 123 7.84 2.33 -15.31
C LYS A 123 7.09 1.08 -14.83
N LEU A 124 5.92 0.78 -15.40
CA LEU A 124 5.09 -0.36 -14.99
C LEU A 124 5.30 -1.58 -15.88
N LYS A 125 5.90 -1.42 -17.07
CA LYS A 125 6.31 -2.52 -17.96
C LYS A 125 7.19 -3.54 -17.24
N PHE A 126 8.07 -3.06 -16.38
CA PHE A 126 8.92 -3.88 -15.51
C PHE A 126 8.12 -4.80 -14.56
N ILE A 127 7.06 -4.29 -13.95
CA ILE A 127 6.19 -5.08 -13.05
C ILE A 127 5.50 -6.19 -13.86
N LYS A 128 5.03 -5.86 -15.07
CA LYS A 128 4.44 -6.83 -16.00
C LYS A 128 5.39 -7.98 -16.30
N GLU A 129 6.62 -7.68 -16.69
CA GLU A 129 7.64 -8.68 -17.00
C GLU A 129 7.99 -9.55 -15.78
N TRP A 130 8.01 -8.94 -14.59
CA TRP A 130 8.32 -9.65 -13.34
C TRP A 130 7.20 -10.60 -12.92
N ILE A 131 5.95 -10.19 -13.09
CA ILE A 131 4.79 -11.05 -12.84
C ILE A 131 4.73 -12.19 -13.86
N GLN A 132 5.06 -11.92 -15.14
CA GLN A 132 5.03 -12.90 -16.23
C GLN A 132 6.21 -13.88 -16.23
N PHE A 133 7.24 -13.66 -15.43
CA PHE A 133 8.48 -14.43 -15.44
C PHE A 133 8.29 -15.95 -15.23
N LYS A 134 7.17 -16.38 -14.65
CA LYS A 134 6.79 -17.80 -14.47
C LYS A 134 5.51 -18.21 -15.23
N GLY A 135 5.13 -17.48 -16.27
CA GLY A 135 3.95 -17.81 -17.09
C GLY A 135 2.63 -17.37 -16.47
N ASN A 136 2.13 -18.07 -15.47
CA ASN A 136 0.80 -17.80 -14.87
C ASN A 136 0.80 -16.83 -13.67
N GLY A 137 1.86 -16.07 -13.46
CA GLY A 137 2.00 -15.14 -12.33
C GLY A 137 2.97 -15.64 -11.26
N ASN A 138 3.71 -14.72 -10.66
CA ASN A 138 4.72 -15.02 -9.65
C ASN A 138 4.15 -14.76 -8.24
N PRO A 139 4.01 -15.79 -7.37
CA PRO A 139 3.47 -15.65 -6.02
C PRO A 139 4.30 -14.69 -5.14
N TYR A 140 5.62 -14.69 -5.29
CA TYR A 140 6.49 -13.77 -4.53
C TYR A 140 6.25 -12.32 -4.91
N VAL A 141 6.04 -12.02 -6.20
CA VAL A 141 5.73 -10.67 -6.66
C VAL A 141 4.38 -10.22 -6.12
N LEU A 142 3.39 -11.10 -6.05
CA LEU A 142 2.11 -10.80 -5.44
C LEU A 142 2.28 -10.43 -3.96
N PHE A 143 2.91 -11.31 -3.18
CA PHE A 143 3.13 -11.11 -1.75
C PHE A 143 3.89 -9.80 -1.47
N PHE A 144 5.04 -9.59 -2.11
CA PHE A 144 5.86 -8.39 -1.91
C PHE A 144 5.18 -7.11 -2.41
N SER A 145 4.35 -7.18 -3.46
CA SER A 145 3.56 -6.02 -3.90
C SER A 145 2.51 -5.58 -2.89
N ARG A 146 2.03 -6.51 -2.04
CA ARG A 146 1.12 -6.20 -0.93
C ARG A 146 1.87 -5.66 0.28
N LEU A 147 3.02 -6.24 0.55
CA LEU A 147 3.86 -5.83 1.67
C LEU A 147 4.38 -4.40 1.46
N PHE A 148 4.84 -4.05 0.25
CA PHE A 148 5.43 -2.76 -0.04
C PHE A 148 4.45 -1.77 -0.69
N PRO A 149 4.33 -0.52 -0.20
CA PRO A 149 3.36 0.47 -0.69
C PRO A 149 3.73 1.11 -2.04
N ALA A 150 4.84 0.72 -2.67
CA ALA A 150 5.32 1.31 -3.93
C ALA A 150 4.42 1.00 -5.14
N ILE A 151 3.61 -0.05 -5.07
CA ILE A 151 2.79 -0.52 -6.19
C ILE A 151 1.30 -0.37 -5.85
N PRO A 152 0.48 0.21 -6.75
CA PRO A 152 -0.95 0.34 -6.51
C PRO A 152 -1.64 -1.03 -6.39
N LEU A 153 -2.30 -1.27 -5.25
CA LEU A 153 -2.92 -2.55 -4.90
C LEU A 153 -3.93 -3.04 -5.95
N GLY A 154 -4.79 -2.11 -6.43
CA GLY A 154 -5.83 -2.43 -7.41
C GLY A 154 -5.28 -2.85 -8.77
N MET A 155 -4.16 -2.25 -9.22
CA MET A 155 -3.52 -2.61 -10.49
C MET A 155 -2.98 -4.04 -10.46
N VAL A 156 -2.30 -4.41 -9.37
CA VAL A 156 -1.78 -5.77 -9.19
C VAL A 156 -2.93 -6.77 -9.18
N SER A 157 -4.01 -6.47 -8.45
CA SER A 157 -5.20 -7.34 -8.39
C SER A 157 -5.80 -7.57 -9.77
N LYS A 158 -6.05 -6.50 -10.53
CA LYS A 158 -6.59 -6.60 -11.90
C LYS A 158 -5.67 -7.41 -12.82
N TYR A 159 -4.37 -7.24 -12.67
CA TYR A 159 -3.41 -7.97 -13.50
C TYR A 159 -3.42 -9.47 -13.22
N TYR A 160 -3.39 -9.88 -11.93
CA TYR A 160 -3.50 -11.30 -11.56
C TYR A 160 -4.85 -11.90 -11.96
N GLY A 161 -5.94 -11.11 -11.87
CA GLY A 161 -7.25 -11.50 -12.38
C GLY A 161 -7.26 -11.72 -13.90
N SER A 162 -6.66 -10.83 -14.68
CA SER A 162 -6.57 -10.94 -16.15
C SER A 162 -5.76 -12.17 -16.62
N MET A 163 -4.79 -12.60 -15.80
CA MET A 163 -4.00 -13.83 -16.05
C MET A 163 -4.72 -15.08 -15.57
N ARG A 164 -5.92 -14.97 -14.98
CA ARG A 164 -6.66 -16.08 -14.37
C ARG A 164 -5.83 -16.87 -13.36
N TYR A 165 -4.97 -16.16 -12.60
CA TYR A 165 -4.21 -16.78 -11.52
C TYR A 165 -5.15 -17.47 -10.55
N ASP A 166 -4.72 -18.56 -9.92
CA ASP A 166 -5.56 -19.30 -8.97
C ASP A 166 -6.12 -18.37 -7.89
N PHE A 167 -7.43 -18.39 -7.73
CA PHE A 167 -8.15 -17.42 -6.88
C PHE A 167 -7.83 -17.62 -5.40
N VAL A 168 -7.71 -18.86 -4.95
CA VAL A 168 -7.46 -19.17 -3.53
C VAL A 168 -6.05 -18.73 -3.14
N TYR A 169 -5.06 -19.09 -3.95
CA TYR A 169 -3.67 -18.64 -3.74
C TYR A 169 -3.54 -17.11 -3.82
N TYR A 170 -4.27 -16.49 -4.77
CA TYR A 170 -4.29 -15.03 -4.89
C TYR A 170 -4.82 -14.37 -3.61
N SER A 171 -5.96 -14.81 -3.11
CA SER A 171 -6.63 -14.30 -1.91
C SER A 171 -5.72 -14.43 -0.68
N LEU A 172 -5.25 -15.65 -0.39
CA LEU A 172 -4.38 -15.91 0.75
C LEU A 172 -3.08 -15.09 0.72
N LEU A 173 -2.38 -15.08 -0.42
CA LEU A 173 -1.13 -14.33 -0.56
C LEU A 173 -1.34 -12.82 -0.48
N SER A 174 -2.45 -12.31 -1.03
CA SER A 174 -2.80 -10.90 -0.95
C SER A 174 -3.08 -10.47 0.48
N LEU A 175 -3.85 -11.27 1.21
CA LEU A 175 -4.16 -10.99 2.60
C LEU A 175 -2.91 -11.07 3.48
N LEU A 176 -2.17 -12.18 3.42
CA LEU A 176 -0.94 -12.36 4.20
C LEU A 176 0.10 -11.26 3.92
N GLY A 177 0.28 -10.89 2.66
CA GLY A 177 1.20 -9.82 2.29
C GLY A 177 0.78 -8.45 2.79
N PHE A 178 -0.53 -8.20 2.92
CA PHE A 178 -1.04 -6.91 3.38
C PHE A 178 -1.19 -6.81 4.91
N MET A 179 -1.29 -7.95 5.63
CA MET A 179 -1.50 -8.01 7.08
C MET A 179 -0.59 -7.10 7.91
N PRO A 180 0.75 -7.06 7.71
CA PRO A 180 1.61 -6.19 8.51
C PRO A 180 1.23 -4.71 8.39
N ARG A 181 0.91 -4.26 7.19
CA ARG A 181 0.48 -2.88 6.93
C ARG A 181 -0.89 -2.58 7.51
N LEU A 182 -1.83 -3.50 7.34
CA LEU A 182 -3.17 -3.40 7.90
C LEU A 182 -3.10 -3.21 9.41
N PHE A 183 -2.33 -4.05 10.10
CA PHE A 183 -2.16 -3.97 11.55
C PHE A 183 -1.58 -2.61 11.99
N ILE A 184 -0.53 -2.13 11.32
CA ILE A 184 0.08 -0.84 11.65
C ILE A 184 -0.90 0.31 11.44
N TYR A 185 -1.61 0.35 10.30
CA TYR A 185 -2.58 1.41 10.02
C TYR A 185 -3.75 1.40 11.01
N THR A 186 -4.30 0.23 11.33
CA THR A 186 -5.39 0.11 12.32
C THR A 186 -4.92 0.59 13.69
N LYS A 187 -3.70 0.23 14.08
CA LYS A 187 -3.12 0.65 15.36
C LYS A 187 -2.80 2.14 15.40
N ILE A 188 -2.43 2.76 14.27
CA ILE A 188 -2.33 4.22 14.16
C ILE A 188 -3.71 4.85 14.42
N GLY A 189 -4.78 4.30 13.85
CA GLY A 189 -6.14 4.77 14.08
C GLY A 189 -6.52 4.77 15.56
N SER A 190 -6.28 3.67 16.27
CA SER A 190 -6.58 3.58 17.71
C SER A 190 -5.75 4.54 18.58
N ALA A 191 -4.62 5.01 18.09
CA ALA A 191 -3.74 5.94 18.81
C ALA A 191 -3.91 7.41 18.39
N ILE A 192 -4.80 7.71 17.43
CA ILE A 192 -4.90 9.05 16.81
C ILE A 192 -5.39 10.12 17.78
N TYR A 193 -6.17 9.73 18.78
CA TYR A 193 -6.68 10.65 19.80
C TYR A 193 -5.59 11.17 20.75
N ASN A 194 -4.42 10.52 20.75
CA ASN A 194 -3.23 10.97 21.45
C ASN A 194 -2.04 11.09 20.45
N PRO A 195 -2.07 12.08 19.53
CA PRO A 195 -1.14 12.14 18.39
C PRO A 195 0.31 12.41 18.78
N PHE A 196 0.55 12.87 20.02
CA PHE A 196 1.90 13.08 20.57
C PHE A 196 2.33 11.98 21.53
N SER A 197 1.56 10.91 21.67
CA SER A 197 1.96 9.77 22.46
C SER A 197 3.15 9.04 21.84
N VAL A 198 3.99 8.45 22.68
CA VAL A 198 5.12 7.62 22.24
C VAL A 198 4.67 6.55 21.26
N GLN A 199 3.55 5.90 21.55
CA GLN A 199 3.00 4.84 20.73
C GLN A 199 2.65 5.32 19.31
N PHE A 200 1.96 6.47 19.18
CA PHE A 200 1.58 7.03 17.90
C PHE A 200 2.80 7.45 17.08
N LEU A 201 3.75 8.15 17.71
CA LEU A 201 4.98 8.61 17.03
C LEU A 201 5.85 7.44 16.56
N VAL A 202 5.99 6.39 17.35
CA VAL A 202 6.72 5.17 16.95
C VAL A 202 6.05 4.49 15.75
N LEU A 203 4.73 4.37 15.74
CA LEU A 203 4.00 3.79 14.60
C LEU A 203 4.16 4.63 13.33
N LEU A 204 4.17 5.97 13.43
CA LEU A 204 4.46 6.85 12.30
C LEU A 204 5.89 6.66 11.78
N ILE A 205 6.87 6.56 12.67
CA ILE A 205 8.26 6.28 12.28
C ILE A 205 8.33 4.95 11.50
N ILE A 206 7.69 3.90 12.00
CA ILE A 206 7.69 2.58 11.37
C ILE A 206 7.07 2.65 9.96
N ILE A 207 5.92 3.29 9.79
CA ILE A 207 5.25 3.34 8.47
C ILE A 207 6.02 4.21 7.47
N VAL A 208 6.62 5.31 7.92
CA VAL A 208 7.44 6.18 7.08
C VAL A 208 8.72 5.45 6.65
N ALA A 209 9.41 4.79 7.57
CA ALA A 209 10.62 4.01 7.28
C ALA A 209 10.31 2.87 6.29
N PHE A 210 9.19 2.15 6.51
CA PHE A 210 8.75 1.06 5.65
C PHE A 210 8.38 1.54 4.24
N THR A 211 7.71 2.69 4.14
CA THR A 211 7.36 3.31 2.85
C THR A 211 8.61 3.78 2.10
N GLY A 212 9.52 4.45 2.80
CA GLY A 212 10.79 4.91 2.22
C GLY A 212 11.66 3.76 1.72
N MET A 213 11.83 2.73 2.53
CA MET A 213 12.55 1.51 2.14
C MET A 213 11.93 0.86 0.90
N SER A 214 10.60 0.77 0.84
CA SER A 214 9.87 0.23 -0.29
C SER A 214 10.15 0.98 -1.59
N ILE A 215 10.12 2.31 -1.57
CA ILE A 215 10.39 3.14 -2.75
C ILE A 215 11.85 3.01 -3.19
N ILE A 216 12.80 2.95 -2.23
CA ILE A 216 14.22 2.78 -2.53
C ILE A 216 14.46 1.42 -3.18
N LEU A 217 13.95 0.33 -2.59
CA LEU A 217 14.06 -1.01 -3.14
C LEU A 217 13.45 -1.08 -4.55
N PHE A 218 12.27 -0.53 -4.77
CA PHE A 218 11.63 -0.47 -6.08
C PHE A 218 12.51 0.24 -7.10
N ASN A 219 13.11 1.39 -6.75
CA ASN A 219 14.01 2.14 -7.64
C ASN A 219 15.31 1.39 -7.95
N ILE A 220 15.89 0.67 -6.97
CA ILE A 220 17.09 -0.15 -7.16
C ILE A 220 16.79 -1.28 -8.14
N PHE A 221 15.71 -2.04 -7.90
CA PHE A 221 15.32 -3.14 -8.80
C PHE A 221 14.99 -2.66 -10.21
N TYR A 222 14.29 -1.52 -10.34
CA TYR A 222 14.03 -0.89 -11.62
C TYR A 222 15.33 -0.50 -12.33
N GLY A 223 16.29 0.07 -11.62
CA GLY A 223 17.58 0.50 -12.18
C GLY A 223 18.44 -0.66 -12.68
N ILE A 224 18.49 -1.77 -11.92
CA ILE A 224 19.24 -2.97 -12.28
C ILE A 224 18.68 -3.56 -13.58
N LYS A 225 17.36 -3.71 -13.68
CA LYS A 225 16.74 -4.34 -14.85
C LYS A 225 16.72 -3.45 -16.07
N SER A 226 16.62 -2.14 -15.92
CA SER A 226 16.77 -1.18 -17.01
C SER A 226 18.15 -1.28 -17.66
N LYS A 227 19.22 -1.49 -16.87
CA LYS A 227 20.57 -1.72 -17.38
C LYS A 227 20.68 -3.04 -18.14
N GLN A 228 20.12 -4.12 -17.62
CA GLN A 228 20.11 -5.44 -18.29
C GLN A 228 19.38 -5.37 -19.64
N MET A 229 18.22 -4.71 -19.68
CA MET A 229 17.44 -4.58 -20.92
C MET A 229 18.18 -3.77 -21.98
N ASN A 230 18.86 -2.69 -21.60
CA ASN A 230 19.68 -1.91 -22.55
C ASN A 230 20.86 -2.72 -23.08
N GLN A 231 21.52 -3.54 -22.25
CA GLN A 231 22.60 -4.42 -22.71
C GLN A 231 22.09 -5.48 -23.70
N THR A 232 20.92 -6.07 -23.41
CA THR A 232 20.30 -7.08 -24.31
C THR A 232 19.94 -6.45 -25.67
N LEU A 233 19.39 -5.23 -25.67
CA LEU A 233 19.05 -4.51 -26.90
C LEU A 233 20.30 -4.15 -27.71
N LEU A 234 21.41 -3.79 -27.07
CA LEU A 234 22.69 -3.53 -27.75
C LEU A 234 23.22 -4.81 -28.42
N ILE A 235 23.17 -5.95 -27.73
CA ILE A 235 23.60 -7.25 -28.27
C ILE A 235 22.73 -7.65 -29.49
N TYR A 236 21.40 -7.44 -29.42
CA TYR A 236 20.50 -7.71 -30.54
C TYR A 236 20.78 -6.79 -31.74
N SER A 237 21.01 -5.50 -31.50
CA SER A 237 21.32 -4.54 -32.60
C SER A 237 22.66 -4.82 -33.28
N GLU A 238 23.66 -5.30 -32.53
CA GLU A 238 24.92 -5.74 -33.11
C GLU A 238 24.73 -7.02 -33.96
N LYS A 239 23.97 -8.02 -33.46
CA LYS A 239 23.68 -9.24 -34.21
C LYS A 239 22.92 -8.98 -35.52
N GLU A 240 22.00 -8.01 -35.54
CA GLU A 240 21.34 -7.62 -36.81
C GLU A 240 22.29 -6.93 -37.77
N LYS A 241 23.20 -6.07 -37.29
CA LYS A 241 24.23 -5.49 -38.15
C LYS A 241 25.12 -6.53 -38.83
N TYR A 242 25.50 -7.59 -38.12
CA TYR A 242 26.31 -8.69 -38.71
C TYR A 242 25.52 -9.56 -39.70
N LYS A 243 24.18 -9.62 -39.61
CA LYS A 243 23.34 -10.32 -40.59
C LYS A 243 23.10 -9.58 -41.89
N ILE A 244 23.31 -8.27 -41.93
CA ILE A 244 23.13 -7.43 -43.12
C ILE A 244 24.44 -7.33 -43.92
N VAL A 245 25.58 -7.69 -43.33
CA VAL A 245 26.92 -7.60 -43.95
C VAL A 245 27.37 -8.93 -44.56
N LEU A 246 26.64 -10.04 -44.34
CA LEU A 246 26.79 -11.34 -44.97
C LEU A 246 25.71 -11.55 -46.04
#